data_974ab2b2ffd829e237e48fee6406cc03
#
_entry.id   974ab2b2ffd829e237e48fee6406cc03
#
_cell.length_a   1.000
_cell.length_b   1.000
_cell.length_c   1.000
_cell.angle_alpha   90.00
_cell.angle_beta   90.00
_cell.angle_gamma   90.00
#
_symmetry.space_group_name_H-M   'P 1'
#
loop_
_entity.id
_entity.type
_entity.pdbx_description
1 polymer ?
#
loop_
_entity_poly.entity_id
_entity_poly.type
_entity_poly.pdbx_seq_one_letter_code
_entity_poly.pdbx_strand_id
1 'polypeptide(L)'
;MLAFEDVHFQLIDLPPVAAAYMEPWMGSALEHADAACLVVDLSDPECLEQVTAVCTRLTDKKILLTGHWPDPALRRGSETPLSAGQQDHKVRDDDFSDPFRIHLPTLLIANKSDLDPDPDDVKALEELLGLRFPALGTSTKTGQGLDALGATLFRGLGIVRVYTKAPGRPADRGRPFAVRRGATVLDIARLVHKDLAQTLKFARIWGSAQFDGQQVGPDHPVADRDIVELHAQ
;
A
#
# COMPACT_ATOMS: atom_id res chain seq x y z
N MET A 1 -9.23 -5.18 -11.29
CA MET A 1 -9.60 -3.95 -10.56
C MET A 1 -10.30 -4.33 -9.28
N LEU A 2 -9.84 -3.84 -8.14
CA LEU A 2 -10.47 -3.98 -6.84
C LEU A 2 -11.07 -2.63 -6.44
N ALA A 3 -12.37 -2.57 -6.21
CA ALA A 3 -13.05 -1.36 -5.75
C ALA A 3 -13.11 -1.36 -4.21
N PHE A 4 -12.81 -0.23 -3.61
CA PHE A 4 -13.06 0.03 -2.20
C PHE A 4 -13.66 1.43 -2.06
N GLU A 5 -14.93 1.49 -1.69
CA GLU A 5 -15.75 2.71 -1.74
C GLU A 5 -15.63 3.37 -3.13
N ASP A 6 -15.12 4.58 -3.22
CA ASP A 6 -14.92 5.37 -4.43
C ASP A 6 -13.48 5.35 -4.97
N VAL A 7 -12.61 4.48 -4.42
CA VAL A 7 -11.24 4.25 -4.89
C VAL A 7 -11.13 2.91 -5.60
N HIS A 8 -10.34 2.87 -6.67
CA HIS A 8 -10.09 1.66 -7.45
C HIS A 8 -8.60 1.32 -7.43
N PHE A 9 -8.27 0.11 -7.01
CA PHE A 9 -6.93 -0.45 -7.09
C PHE A 9 -6.78 -1.24 -8.39
N GLN A 10 -5.72 -0.95 -9.11
CA GLN A 10 -5.30 -1.79 -10.23
C GLN A 10 -4.50 -2.96 -9.66
N LEU A 11 -5.04 -4.15 -9.73
CA LEU A 11 -4.32 -5.38 -9.41
C LEU A 11 -3.68 -5.91 -10.70
N ILE A 12 -2.38 -6.22 -10.63
CA ILE A 12 -1.62 -6.84 -11.70
C ILE A 12 -1.31 -8.26 -11.23
N ASP A 13 -1.87 -9.24 -11.92
CA ASP A 13 -1.57 -10.64 -11.71
C ASP A 13 -0.21 -10.97 -12.33
N LEU A 14 0.68 -11.52 -11.51
CA LEU A 14 2.01 -11.93 -11.96
C LEU A 14 2.08 -13.45 -12.03
N PRO A 15 2.78 -14.01 -13.05
CA PRO A 15 3.08 -15.43 -13.06
C PRO A 15 3.80 -15.88 -11.78
N PRO A 16 3.73 -17.16 -11.42
CA PRO A 16 4.44 -17.67 -10.25
C PRO A 16 5.94 -17.33 -10.31
N VAL A 17 6.46 -16.77 -9.23
CA VAL A 17 7.91 -16.57 -9.07
C VAL A 17 8.49 -17.86 -8.51
N ALA A 18 9.32 -18.54 -9.28
CA ALA A 18 10.02 -19.74 -8.85
C ALA A 18 11.50 -19.44 -8.58
N ALA A 19 12.13 -20.27 -7.74
CA ALA A 19 13.56 -20.14 -7.44
C ALA A 19 14.44 -20.11 -8.70
N ALA A 20 14.08 -20.90 -9.72
CA ALA A 20 14.84 -21.02 -10.96
C ALA A 20 14.50 -19.97 -12.02
N TYR A 21 13.28 -19.37 -11.98
CA TYR A 21 12.80 -18.55 -13.08
C TYR A 21 11.87 -17.42 -12.62
N MET A 22 12.07 -16.26 -13.22
CA MET A 22 11.23 -15.09 -13.12
C MET A 22 11.23 -14.37 -14.48
N GLU A 23 10.05 -14.07 -15.01
CA GLU A 23 9.93 -13.33 -16.27
C GLU A 23 10.58 -11.95 -16.16
N PRO A 24 11.38 -11.53 -17.17
CA PRO A 24 12.12 -10.26 -17.10
C PRO A 24 11.27 -9.03 -16.86
N TRP A 25 10.05 -8.99 -17.40
CA TRP A 25 9.12 -7.85 -17.29
C TRP A 25 8.53 -7.69 -15.88
N MET A 26 8.52 -8.76 -15.07
CA MET A 26 7.98 -8.73 -13.71
C MET A 26 8.73 -7.76 -12.80
N GLY A 27 10.06 -7.65 -12.98
CA GLY A 27 10.87 -6.66 -12.27
C GLY A 27 10.36 -5.25 -12.51
N SER A 28 10.15 -4.88 -13.76
CA SER A 28 9.65 -3.56 -14.13
C SER A 28 8.22 -3.31 -13.63
N ALA A 29 7.37 -4.33 -13.62
CA ALA A 29 6.02 -4.21 -13.04
C ALA A 29 6.07 -3.93 -11.54
N LEU A 30 6.96 -4.60 -10.80
CA LEU A 30 7.15 -4.42 -9.37
C LEU A 30 7.78 -3.06 -9.03
N GLU A 31 8.68 -2.54 -9.88
CA GLU A 31 9.28 -1.20 -9.73
C GLU A 31 8.25 -0.08 -9.70
N HIS A 32 7.15 -0.24 -10.40
CA HIS A 32 6.09 0.77 -10.50
C HIS A 32 4.89 0.48 -9.60
N ALA A 33 4.94 -0.61 -8.83
CA ALA A 33 3.86 -0.97 -7.91
C ALA A 33 3.94 -0.15 -6.62
N ASP A 34 2.78 0.19 -6.07
CA ASP A 34 2.67 0.85 -4.76
C ASP A 34 2.81 -0.14 -3.60
N ALA A 35 2.45 -1.41 -3.81
CA ALA A 35 2.56 -2.50 -2.85
C ALA A 35 2.51 -3.86 -3.57
N ALA A 36 2.92 -4.92 -2.87
CA ALA A 36 2.75 -6.30 -3.29
C ALA A 36 1.72 -7.03 -2.43
N CYS A 37 0.98 -7.93 -3.06
CA CYS A 37 0.21 -8.95 -2.37
C CYS A 37 0.92 -10.29 -2.59
N LEU A 38 1.56 -10.82 -1.55
CA LEU A 38 2.19 -12.13 -1.59
C LEU A 38 1.14 -13.18 -1.23
N VAL A 39 0.70 -13.93 -2.23
CA VAL A 39 -0.37 -14.93 -2.05
C VAL A 39 0.25 -16.29 -1.77
N VAL A 40 -0.17 -16.92 -0.69
CA VAL A 40 0.25 -18.26 -0.30
C VAL A 40 -0.96 -19.18 -0.16
N ASP A 41 -0.76 -20.45 -0.46
CA ASP A 41 -1.73 -21.52 -0.27
C ASP A 41 -1.47 -22.19 1.08
N LEU A 42 -2.36 -21.98 2.07
CA LEU A 42 -2.19 -22.57 3.40
C LEU A 42 -2.31 -24.10 3.39
N SER A 43 -2.95 -24.68 2.37
CA SER A 43 -3.06 -26.14 2.25
C SER A 43 -1.82 -26.81 1.65
N ASP A 44 -0.86 -26.02 1.15
CA ASP A 44 0.37 -26.54 0.55
C ASP A 44 1.45 -26.71 1.63
N PRO A 45 1.93 -27.92 1.87
CA PRO A 45 3.00 -28.15 2.87
C PRO A 45 4.33 -27.47 2.51
N GLU A 46 4.53 -27.09 1.25
CA GLU A 46 5.74 -26.40 0.77
C GLU A 46 5.59 -24.86 0.78
N CYS A 47 4.52 -24.31 1.37
CA CYS A 47 4.23 -22.87 1.32
C CYS A 47 5.38 -22.02 1.90
N LEU A 48 6.05 -22.49 2.95
CA LEU A 48 7.20 -21.81 3.58
C LEU A 48 8.40 -21.72 2.63
N GLU A 49 8.74 -22.83 1.98
CA GLU A 49 9.83 -22.90 1.02
C GLU A 49 9.55 -22.02 -0.20
N GLN A 50 8.30 -22.01 -0.66
CA GLN A 50 7.88 -21.17 -1.79
C GLN A 50 8.03 -19.69 -1.46
N VAL A 51 7.57 -19.24 -0.29
CA VAL A 51 7.71 -17.84 0.14
C VAL A 51 9.17 -17.45 0.26
N THR A 52 9.99 -18.32 0.88
CA THR A 52 11.43 -18.09 1.02
C THR A 52 12.11 -17.96 -0.34
N ALA A 53 11.76 -18.83 -1.29
CA ALA A 53 12.29 -18.80 -2.65
C ALA A 53 11.91 -17.50 -3.38
N VAL A 54 10.66 -17.05 -3.26
CA VAL A 54 10.17 -15.78 -3.83
C VAL A 54 10.94 -14.59 -3.24
N CYS A 55 11.05 -14.50 -1.92
CA CYS A 55 11.76 -13.41 -1.24
C CYS A 55 13.24 -13.36 -1.66
N THR A 56 13.91 -14.51 -1.69
CA THR A 56 15.30 -14.62 -2.13
C THR A 56 15.45 -14.15 -3.58
N ARG A 57 14.60 -14.63 -4.47
CA ARG A 57 14.65 -14.28 -5.90
C ARG A 57 14.44 -12.81 -6.16
N LEU A 58 13.49 -12.18 -5.46
CA LEU A 58 13.25 -10.75 -5.56
C LEU A 58 14.41 -9.92 -5.00
N THR A 59 14.99 -10.37 -3.88
CA THR A 59 16.18 -9.74 -3.28
C THR A 59 17.36 -9.76 -4.25
N ASP A 60 17.60 -10.85 -4.98
CA ASP A 60 18.61 -10.95 -6.03
C ASP A 60 18.39 -9.92 -7.17
N LYS A 61 17.14 -9.52 -7.36
CA LYS A 61 16.72 -8.48 -8.32
C LYS A 61 16.65 -7.08 -7.71
N LYS A 62 17.18 -6.91 -6.50
CA LYS A 62 17.14 -5.65 -5.75
C LYS A 62 15.75 -5.17 -5.37
N ILE A 63 14.78 -6.07 -5.30
CA ILE A 63 13.42 -5.80 -4.84
C ILE A 63 13.27 -6.44 -3.46
N LEU A 64 13.11 -5.62 -2.44
CA LEU A 64 12.95 -6.06 -1.07
C LEU A 64 11.48 -5.95 -0.67
N LEU A 65 10.86 -7.08 -0.39
CA LEU A 65 9.54 -7.11 0.20
C LEU A 65 9.62 -6.69 1.67
N THR A 66 8.80 -5.74 2.09
CA THR A 66 8.89 -5.15 3.43
C THR A 66 7.54 -5.10 4.15
N GLY A 67 7.57 -5.19 5.49
CA GLY A 67 6.41 -4.89 6.33
C GLY A 67 6.25 -3.40 6.63
N HIS A 68 7.07 -2.54 6.03
CA HIS A 68 7.00 -1.09 6.21
C HIS A 68 5.92 -0.48 5.35
N TRP A 69 4.79 -0.21 5.96
CA TRP A 69 3.67 0.48 5.34
C TRP A 69 3.66 1.96 5.69
N PRO A 70 3.17 2.84 4.81
CA PRO A 70 2.98 4.26 5.10
C PRO A 70 2.13 4.50 6.36
N ASP A 71 1.07 3.70 6.58
CA ASP A 71 0.26 3.79 7.79
C ASP A 71 0.97 3.11 8.98
N PRO A 72 1.26 3.85 10.07
CA PRO A 72 1.87 3.28 11.27
C PRO A 72 1.08 2.13 11.90
N ALA A 73 -0.25 2.11 11.75
CA ALA A 73 -1.11 1.06 12.30
C ALA A 73 -0.88 -0.32 11.63
N LEU A 74 -0.33 -0.33 10.42
CA LEU A 74 0.04 -1.57 9.71
C LEU A 74 1.53 -1.88 9.78
N ARG A 75 2.33 -1.02 10.40
CA ARG A 75 3.72 -1.32 10.67
C ARG A 75 3.81 -2.38 11.76
N ARG A 76 4.03 -3.63 11.38
CA ARG A 76 4.38 -4.67 12.35
C ARG A 76 5.89 -4.68 12.52
N GLY A 77 6.32 -4.30 13.69
CA GLY A 77 7.71 -4.37 14.13
C GLY A 77 8.13 -3.12 14.88
N SER A 78 8.10 -3.20 16.23
CA SER A 78 8.81 -2.23 17.07
C SER A 78 10.31 -2.33 16.80
N GLU A 79 11.00 -1.21 16.88
CA GLU A 79 12.44 -1.03 16.79
C GLU A 79 13.21 -1.72 17.96
N THR A 80 12.80 -2.91 18.40
CA THR A 80 13.55 -3.63 19.44
C THR A 80 14.45 -4.64 18.74
N PRO A 81 15.77 -4.52 18.83
CA PRO A 81 16.69 -5.53 18.35
C PRO A 81 16.45 -6.81 19.13
N LEU A 82 16.02 -7.87 18.48
CA LEU A 82 16.02 -9.20 19.09
C LEU A 82 17.47 -9.60 19.33
N SER A 83 17.78 -9.84 20.61
CA SER A 83 19.06 -10.34 21.09
C SER A 83 19.49 -11.61 20.36
N ALA A 84 20.78 -11.67 20.09
CA ALA A 84 21.56 -12.73 19.50
C ALA A 84 21.02 -14.16 19.74
N GLY A 85 20.78 -14.90 18.65
CA GLY A 85 20.61 -16.34 18.75
C GLY A 85 19.92 -17.08 17.62
N GLN A 86 19.76 -16.52 16.42
CA GLN A 86 19.42 -17.34 15.24
C GLN A 86 19.96 -16.66 13.97
N GLN A 87 20.87 -17.38 13.31
CA GLN A 87 21.27 -17.09 11.95
C GLN A 87 20.03 -17.31 11.09
N ASP A 88 19.53 -16.22 10.42
CA ASP A 88 18.93 -16.36 9.10
C ASP A 88 18.21 -15.08 8.68
N HIS A 89 18.49 -14.66 7.49
CA HIS A 89 17.86 -13.59 6.69
C HIS A 89 17.50 -12.30 7.45
N LYS A 90 18.45 -11.80 8.25
CA LYS A 90 18.39 -10.44 8.77
C LYS A 90 18.39 -9.49 7.57
N VAL A 91 17.25 -8.84 7.30
CA VAL A 91 17.28 -7.55 6.64
C VAL A 91 18.21 -6.68 7.48
N ARG A 92 19.43 -6.48 7.02
CA ARG A 92 20.42 -5.66 7.72
C ARG A 92 19.99 -4.21 7.57
N ASP A 93 20.26 -3.37 8.57
CA ASP A 93 20.06 -1.92 8.46
C ASP A 93 20.74 -1.34 7.21
N ASP A 94 21.81 -1.97 6.74
CA ASP A 94 22.48 -1.66 5.46
C ASP A 94 21.58 -1.90 4.23
N ASP A 95 20.56 -2.73 4.32
CA ASP A 95 19.64 -3.00 3.20
C ASP A 95 18.73 -1.80 2.89
N PHE A 96 18.47 -0.95 3.87
CA PHE A 96 17.70 0.31 3.67
C PHE A 96 18.57 1.46 3.17
N SER A 97 19.88 1.34 3.18
CA SER A 97 20.82 2.38 2.76
C SER A 97 21.19 2.32 1.27
N ASP A 98 20.89 1.21 0.57
CA ASP A 98 21.15 1.09 -0.86
C ASP A 98 20.08 1.83 -1.68
N PRO A 99 20.41 2.98 -2.32
CA PRO A 99 19.46 3.77 -3.09
C PRO A 99 18.98 3.06 -4.37
N PHE A 100 19.59 1.94 -4.74
CA PHE A 100 19.23 1.15 -5.92
C PHE A 100 18.31 -0.02 -5.58
N ARG A 101 17.90 -0.17 -4.33
CA ARG A 101 16.93 -1.18 -3.91
C ARG A 101 15.52 -0.60 -3.85
N ILE A 102 14.59 -1.38 -4.37
CA ILE A 102 13.16 -1.07 -4.30
C ILE A 102 12.62 -1.70 -3.05
N HIS A 103 12.03 -0.89 -2.17
CA HIS A 103 11.35 -1.34 -0.97
C HIS A 103 9.86 -1.37 -1.25
N LEU A 104 9.27 -2.57 -1.33
CA LEU A 104 7.88 -2.75 -1.70
C LEU A 104 7.06 -3.18 -0.48
N PRO A 105 6.17 -2.32 0.05
CA PRO A 105 5.25 -2.69 1.11
C PRO A 105 4.47 -3.95 0.71
N THR A 106 4.45 -4.96 1.58
CA THR A 106 3.90 -6.26 1.23
C THR A 106 2.82 -6.70 2.20
N LEU A 107 1.69 -7.14 1.66
CA LEU A 107 0.61 -7.79 2.38
C LEU A 107 0.66 -9.29 2.08
N LEU A 108 0.73 -10.11 3.12
CA LEU A 108 0.63 -11.56 3.00
C LEU A 108 -0.84 -11.95 2.88
N ILE A 109 -1.21 -12.62 1.79
CA ILE A 109 -2.55 -13.14 1.56
C ILE A 109 -2.50 -14.66 1.76
N ALA A 110 -2.96 -15.10 2.92
CA ALA A 110 -3.03 -16.51 3.26
C ALA A 110 -4.36 -17.10 2.74
N ASN A 111 -4.32 -17.65 1.53
CA ASN A 111 -5.51 -18.18 0.84
C ASN A 111 -5.83 -19.61 1.30
N LYS A 112 -7.06 -20.03 1.01
CA LYS A 112 -7.65 -21.32 1.41
C LYS A 112 -7.81 -21.47 2.94
N SER A 113 -8.00 -20.37 3.63
CA SER A 113 -8.28 -20.35 5.08
C SER A 113 -9.57 -21.13 5.46
N ASP A 114 -10.39 -21.52 4.48
CA ASP A 114 -11.53 -22.40 4.68
C ASP A 114 -11.16 -23.87 4.86
N LEU A 115 -9.95 -24.27 4.50
CA LEU A 115 -9.44 -25.63 4.67
C LEU A 115 -8.66 -25.80 5.97
N ASP A 116 -8.27 -24.71 6.57
CA ASP A 116 -7.52 -24.66 7.81
C ASP A 116 -8.34 -23.92 8.88
N PRO A 117 -8.87 -24.63 9.87
CA PRO A 117 -9.70 -24.03 10.91
C PRO A 117 -8.91 -23.32 12.00
N ASP A 118 -7.57 -23.40 12.04
CA ASP A 118 -6.79 -22.77 13.10
C ASP A 118 -6.42 -21.32 12.74
N PRO A 119 -6.99 -20.31 13.42
CA PRO A 119 -6.65 -18.92 13.19
C PRO A 119 -5.19 -18.58 13.55
N ASP A 120 -4.48 -19.48 14.24
CA ASP A 120 -3.08 -19.28 14.60
C ASP A 120 -2.11 -19.72 13.49
N ASP A 121 -2.55 -20.42 12.44
CA ASP A 121 -1.68 -20.85 11.34
C ASP A 121 -1.12 -19.70 10.53
N VAL A 122 -1.90 -18.64 10.33
CA VAL A 122 -1.40 -17.41 9.70
C VAL A 122 -0.30 -16.76 10.55
N LYS A 123 -0.45 -16.78 11.87
CA LYS A 123 0.57 -16.26 12.80
C LYS A 123 1.80 -17.17 12.84
N ALA A 124 1.58 -18.48 12.84
CA ALA A 124 2.67 -19.46 12.77
C ALA A 124 3.48 -19.27 11.48
N LEU A 125 2.82 -19.03 10.36
CA LEU A 125 3.47 -18.71 9.09
C LEU A 125 4.31 -17.43 9.19
N GLU A 126 3.75 -16.34 9.77
CA GLU A 126 4.48 -15.10 10.02
C GLU A 126 5.73 -15.31 10.89
N GLU A 127 5.59 -16.08 11.98
CA GLU A 127 6.68 -16.38 12.92
C GLU A 127 7.76 -17.24 12.29
N LEU A 128 7.37 -18.32 11.58
CA LEU A 128 8.30 -19.26 10.95
C LEU A 128 9.11 -18.61 9.82
N LEU A 129 8.45 -17.74 9.03
CA LEU A 129 9.13 -17.01 7.97
C LEU A 129 10.02 -15.87 8.50
N GLY A 130 9.87 -15.47 9.75
CA GLY A 130 10.51 -14.27 10.29
C GLY A 130 10.14 -12.98 9.53
N LEU A 131 9.13 -13.08 8.68
CA LEU A 131 8.65 -11.96 7.86
C LEU A 131 7.64 -11.15 8.67
N ARG A 132 7.86 -9.86 8.75
CA ARG A 132 6.99 -8.94 9.48
C ARG A 132 5.98 -8.29 8.54
N PHE A 133 5.33 -9.07 7.71
CA PHE A 133 4.26 -8.59 6.84
C PHE A 133 2.94 -8.59 7.61
N PRO A 134 2.08 -7.58 7.42
CA PRO A 134 0.69 -7.75 7.81
C PRO A 134 0.08 -8.87 6.97
N ALA A 135 -0.69 -9.75 7.60
CA ALA A 135 -1.30 -10.89 6.94
C ALA A 135 -2.83 -10.80 6.96
N LEU A 136 -3.43 -11.35 5.91
CA LEU A 136 -4.87 -11.45 5.73
C LEU A 136 -5.23 -12.88 5.33
N GLY A 137 -5.96 -13.59 6.18
CA GLY A 137 -6.54 -14.89 5.85
C GLY A 137 -7.71 -14.72 4.88
N THR A 138 -7.67 -15.45 3.77
CA THR A 138 -8.70 -15.36 2.73
C THR A 138 -9.12 -16.73 2.24
N SER A 139 -10.33 -16.81 1.67
CA SER A 139 -10.77 -17.94 0.89
C SER A 139 -11.46 -17.45 -0.37
N THR A 140 -10.89 -17.72 -1.51
CA THR A 140 -11.53 -17.44 -2.81
C THR A 140 -12.75 -18.33 -3.07
N LYS A 141 -12.85 -19.45 -2.37
CA LYS A 141 -13.98 -20.38 -2.49
C LYS A 141 -15.21 -19.89 -1.74
N THR A 142 -15.02 -19.36 -0.53
CA THR A 142 -16.13 -18.89 0.33
C THR A 142 -16.34 -17.39 0.28
N GLY A 143 -15.36 -16.63 -0.21
CA GLY A 143 -15.35 -15.18 -0.16
C GLY A 143 -14.83 -14.60 1.16
N GLN A 144 -14.53 -15.45 2.14
CA GLN A 144 -14.04 -15.00 3.45
C GLN A 144 -12.77 -14.12 3.30
N GLY A 145 -12.74 -13.01 4.02
CA GLY A 145 -11.60 -12.10 4.08
C GLY A 145 -11.37 -11.22 2.85
N LEU A 146 -12.04 -11.49 1.72
CA LEU A 146 -11.84 -10.71 0.49
C LEU A 146 -12.38 -9.28 0.59
N ASP A 147 -13.42 -9.06 1.37
CA ASP A 147 -14.01 -7.75 1.66
C ASP A 147 -13.04 -6.84 2.45
N ALA A 148 -12.18 -7.43 3.27
CA ALA A 148 -11.19 -6.69 4.05
C ALA A 148 -9.99 -6.21 3.20
N LEU A 149 -9.74 -6.82 2.03
CA LEU A 149 -8.55 -6.53 1.21
C LEU A 149 -8.48 -5.07 0.77
N GLY A 150 -9.58 -4.54 0.24
CA GLY A 150 -9.63 -3.14 -0.22
C GLY A 150 -9.38 -2.15 0.91
N ALA A 151 -10.02 -2.37 2.06
CA ALA A 151 -9.83 -1.54 3.25
C ALA A 151 -8.40 -1.62 3.81
N THR A 152 -7.77 -2.80 3.76
CA THR A 152 -6.39 -3.00 4.21
C THR A 152 -5.41 -2.27 3.30
N LEU A 153 -5.55 -2.39 1.99
CA LEU A 153 -4.71 -1.67 1.03
C LEU A 153 -4.90 -0.15 1.13
N PHE A 154 -6.14 0.32 1.23
CA PHE A 154 -6.45 1.75 1.36
C PHE A 154 -5.76 2.38 2.58
N ARG A 155 -5.92 1.75 3.74
CA ARG A 155 -5.27 2.20 4.98
C ARG A 155 -3.76 2.05 4.91
N GLY A 156 -3.29 0.87 4.50
CA GLY A 156 -1.86 0.54 4.46
C GLY A 156 -1.05 1.50 3.59
N LEU A 157 -1.56 1.82 2.43
CA LEU A 157 -0.95 2.76 1.51
C LEU A 157 -1.08 4.23 1.97
N GLY A 158 -1.83 4.49 3.04
CA GLY A 158 -2.05 5.84 3.54
C GLY A 158 -2.74 6.73 2.52
N ILE A 159 -3.69 6.16 1.76
CA ILE A 159 -4.44 6.91 0.74
C ILE A 159 -5.44 7.82 1.42
N VAL A 160 -5.56 9.02 0.90
CA VAL A 160 -6.61 9.99 1.23
C VAL A 160 -7.33 10.42 -0.05
N ARG A 161 -8.62 10.61 0.03
CA ARG A 161 -9.49 11.04 -1.06
C ARG A 161 -9.74 12.51 -0.96
N VAL A 162 -9.53 13.21 -2.03
CA VAL A 162 -9.81 14.65 -2.10
C VAL A 162 -10.74 14.90 -3.27
N TYR A 163 -11.85 15.56 -2.97
CA TYR A 163 -12.81 15.97 -3.99
C TYR A 163 -12.53 17.40 -4.40
N THR A 164 -12.77 17.72 -5.64
CA THR A 164 -12.61 19.09 -6.12
C THR A 164 -13.96 19.69 -6.50
N LYS A 165 -14.03 21.01 -6.42
CA LYS A 165 -15.17 21.76 -6.94
C LYS A 165 -14.69 23.01 -7.67
N ALA A 166 -15.38 23.37 -8.71
CA ALA A 166 -15.21 24.66 -9.35
C ALA A 166 -15.89 25.77 -8.50
N PRO A 167 -15.38 27.01 -8.52
CA PRO A 167 -16.01 28.12 -7.84
C PRO A 167 -17.49 28.25 -8.18
N GLY A 168 -18.33 28.35 -7.15
CA GLY A 168 -19.79 28.49 -7.30
C GLY A 168 -20.54 27.23 -7.74
N ARG A 169 -19.86 26.07 -7.84
CA ARG A 169 -20.49 24.78 -8.20
C ARG A 169 -20.44 23.80 -7.04
N PRO A 170 -21.33 22.78 -7.01
CA PRO A 170 -21.23 21.69 -6.05
C PRO A 170 -19.95 20.88 -6.28
N ALA A 171 -19.48 20.18 -5.24
CA ALA A 171 -18.35 19.27 -5.34
C ALA A 171 -18.68 18.06 -6.23
N ASP A 172 -17.74 17.67 -7.08
CA ASP A 172 -17.81 16.40 -7.79
C ASP A 172 -17.35 15.28 -6.82
N ARG A 173 -18.33 14.55 -6.27
CA ARG A 173 -18.09 13.43 -5.37
C ARG A 173 -17.98 12.08 -6.10
N GLY A 174 -18.18 12.07 -7.41
CA GLY A 174 -18.11 10.84 -8.19
C GLY A 174 -16.68 10.38 -8.53
N ARG A 175 -15.70 11.28 -8.44
CA ARG A 175 -14.31 11.01 -8.83
C ARG A 175 -13.33 11.70 -7.90
N PRO A 176 -12.99 11.10 -6.75
CA PRO A 176 -11.96 11.65 -5.87
C PRO A 176 -10.58 11.54 -6.50
N PHE A 177 -9.73 12.49 -6.17
CA PHE A 177 -8.28 12.32 -6.34
C PHE A 177 -7.76 11.48 -5.18
N ALA A 178 -7.22 10.30 -5.47
CA ALA A 178 -6.55 9.45 -4.50
C ALA A 178 -5.08 9.89 -4.41
N VAL A 179 -4.68 10.39 -3.25
CA VAL A 179 -3.31 10.84 -2.97
C VAL A 179 -2.79 10.21 -1.70
N ARG A 180 -1.50 10.30 -1.46
CA ARG A 180 -0.89 9.83 -0.22
C ARG A 180 -1.14 10.82 0.91
N ARG A 181 -1.26 10.32 2.14
CA ARG A 181 -1.31 11.16 3.35
C ARG A 181 -0.09 12.09 3.40
N GLY A 182 -0.32 13.35 3.69
CA GLY A 182 0.71 14.41 3.65
C GLY A 182 0.78 15.15 2.32
N ALA A 183 0.01 14.76 1.32
CA ALA A 183 -0.16 15.54 0.11
C ALA A 183 -0.76 16.92 0.43
N THR A 184 -0.43 17.90 -0.38
CA THR A 184 -0.81 19.30 -0.21
C THR A 184 -1.84 19.74 -1.24
N VAL A 185 -2.42 20.91 -1.02
CA VAL A 185 -3.28 21.59 -2.01
C VAL A 185 -2.58 21.74 -3.36
N LEU A 186 -1.27 22.02 -3.36
CA LEU A 186 -0.48 22.13 -4.59
C LEU A 186 -0.40 20.81 -5.33
N ASP A 187 -0.30 19.68 -4.63
CA ASP A 187 -0.29 18.36 -5.24
C ASP A 187 -1.63 18.05 -5.91
N ILE A 188 -2.73 18.42 -5.25
CA ILE A 188 -4.07 18.32 -5.87
C ILE A 188 -4.17 19.21 -7.11
N ALA A 189 -3.68 20.45 -7.05
CA ALA A 189 -3.68 21.33 -8.20
C ALA A 189 -2.91 20.76 -9.40
N ARG A 190 -1.76 20.10 -9.16
CA ARG A 190 -0.96 19.41 -10.19
C ARG A 190 -1.73 18.26 -10.84
N LEU A 191 -2.51 17.51 -10.06
CA LEU A 191 -3.32 16.40 -10.55
C LEU A 191 -4.50 16.89 -11.38
N VAL A 192 -5.08 18.04 -11.03
CA VAL A 192 -6.16 18.65 -11.81
C VAL A 192 -5.64 19.20 -13.14
N HIS A 193 -4.63 20.05 -13.10
CA HIS A 193 -3.98 20.59 -14.30
C HIS A 193 -2.65 21.28 -13.95
N LYS A 194 -1.62 21.09 -14.77
CA LYS A 194 -0.28 21.68 -14.54
C LYS A 194 -0.30 23.22 -14.45
N ASP A 195 -1.09 23.88 -15.30
CA ASP A 195 -1.17 25.34 -15.32
C ASP A 195 -1.87 25.89 -14.07
N LEU A 196 -2.86 25.15 -13.53
CA LEU A 196 -3.49 25.49 -12.27
C LEU A 196 -2.47 25.48 -11.11
N ALA A 197 -1.56 24.52 -11.10
CA ALA A 197 -0.52 24.47 -10.07
C ALA A 197 0.47 25.66 -10.16
N GLN A 198 0.78 26.13 -11.38
CA GLN A 198 1.70 27.25 -11.59
C GLN A 198 1.10 28.60 -11.21
N THR A 199 -0.22 28.73 -11.37
CA THR A 199 -0.94 30.01 -11.13
C THR A 199 -1.77 29.99 -9.85
N LEU A 200 -1.66 28.93 -9.04
CA LEU A 200 -2.39 28.76 -7.80
C LEU A 200 -2.05 29.85 -6.79
N LYS A 201 -3.05 30.59 -6.34
CA LYS A 201 -2.88 31.62 -5.30
C LYS A 201 -3.28 31.10 -3.94
N PHE A 202 -4.42 30.49 -3.83
CA PHE A 202 -4.98 29.93 -2.62
C PHE A 202 -6.01 28.84 -2.96
N ALA A 203 -6.44 28.10 -1.97
CA ALA A 203 -7.59 27.22 -2.08
C ALA A 203 -8.58 27.49 -0.94
N ARG A 204 -9.80 27.01 -1.09
CA ARG A 204 -10.75 26.87 0.01
C ARG A 204 -10.98 25.41 0.29
N ILE A 205 -11.00 25.05 1.58
CA ILE A 205 -11.17 23.67 2.03
C ILE A 205 -12.44 23.55 2.88
N TRP A 206 -13.16 22.46 2.67
CA TRP A 206 -14.26 21.95 3.50
C TRP A 206 -13.91 20.54 3.96
N GLY A 207 -14.06 20.26 5.23
CA GLY A 207 -13.77 18.97 5.85
C GLY A 207 -12.80 19.10 7.01
N SER A 208 -11.50 18.93 6.80
CA SER A 208 -10.48 18.97 7.86
C SER A 208 -10.12 20.38 8.37
N ALA A 209 -10.51 21.43 7.66
CA ALA A 209 -10.26 22.81 8.06
C ALA A 209 -11.03 23.19 9.33
N GLN A 210 -10.60 24.27 10.03
CA GLN A 210 -11.26 24.75 11.26
C GLN A 210 -12.71 25.19 11.03
N PHE A 211 -13.00 25.70 9.84
CA PHE A 211 -14.35 26.06 9.42
C PHE A 211 -14.53 25.87 7.90
N ASP A 212 -15.74 25.64 7.50
CA ASP A 212 -16.11 25.36 6.11
C ASP A 212 -15.74 26.51 5.17
N GLY A 213 -15.03 26.19 4.10
CA GLY A 213 -14.56 27.16 3.11
C GLY A 213 -13.36 28.00 3.59
N GLN A 214 -12.62 27.54 4.57
CA GLN A 214 -11.40 28.19 5.02
C GLN A 214 -10.43 28.38 3.87
N GLN A 215 -9.91 29.60 3.74
CA GLN A 215 -8.86 29.90 2.77
C GLN A 215 -7.51 29.41 3.31
N VAL A 216 -6.79 28.66 2.45
CA VAL A 216 -5.49 28.07 2.77
C VAL A 216 -4.49 28.29 1.65
N GLY A 217 -3.21 28.20 1.99
CA GLY A 217 -2.11 28.30 1.01
C GLY A 217 -1.86 26.99 0.24
N PRO A 218 -0.98 27.03 -0.77
CA PRO A 218 -0.62 25.85 -1.58
C PRO A 218 -0.04 24.70 -0.77
N ASP A 219 0.70 24.97 0.29
CA ASP A 219 1.40 23.98 1.12
C ASP A 219 0.53 23.37 2.22
N HIS A 220 -0.74 23.75 2.28
CA HIS A 220 -1.66 23.20 3.28
C HIS A 220 -1.91 21.72 3.02
N PRO A 221 -1.72 20.84 4.04
CA PRO A 221 -1.95 19.41 3.91
C PRO A 221 -3.44 19.13 3.75
N VAL A 222 -3.77 18.16 2.91
CA VAL A 222 -5.15 17.68 2.73
C VAL A 222 -5.40 16.40 3.51
N ALA A 223 -6.64 16.19 3.94
CA ALA A 223 -7.09 15.00 4.66
C ALA A 223 -8.13 14.21 3.86
N ASP A 224 -8.43 13.00 4.33
CA ASP A 224 -9.42 12.15 3.67
C ASP A 224 -10.81 12.79 3.67
N ARG A 225 -11.43 12.80 2.50
CA ARG A 225 -12.74 13.39 2.20
C ARG A 225 -12.80 14.91 2.21
N ASP A 226 -11.67 15.59 2.20
CA ASP A 226 -11.65 17.03 1.97
C ASP A 226 -12.21 17.40 0.62
N ILE A 227 -12.91 18.53 0.57
CA ILE A 227 -13.33 19.17 -0.67
C ILE A 227 -12.47 20.42 -0.87
N VAL A 228 -11.83 20.53 -2.03
CA VAL A 228 -10.92 21.62 -2.35
C VAL A 228 -11.43 22.43 -3.53
N GLU A 229 -11.53 23.74 -3.36
CA GLU A 229 -11.79 24.71 -4.41
C GLU A 229 -10.51 25.48 -4.70
N LEU A 230 -9.95 25.26 -5.89
CA LEU A 230 -8.70 25.86 -6.30
C LEU A 230 -8.93 27.24 -6.93
N HIS A 231 -8.18 28.25 -6.49
CA HIS A 231 -8.21 29.62 -7.01
C HIS A 231 -6.88 29.96 -7.66
N ALA A 232 -6.88 30.05 -8.98
CA ALA A 232 -5.75 30.47 -9.81
C ALA A 232 -5.98 31.87 -10.38
N GLN A 233 -4.95 32.43 -10.98
CA GLN A 233 -5.04 33.70 -11.72
C GLN A 233 -5.73 33.51 -13.05
#